data_e225c922d6355286f6e514cf792dde32
#
_entry.id   e225c922d6355286f6e514cf792dde32
#
_cell.length_a   1.000
_cell.length_b   1.000
_cell.length_c   1.000
_cell.angle_alpha   90.00
_cell.angle_beta   90.00
_cell.angle_gamma   90.00
#
_symmetry.space_group_name_H-M   'P 1'
#
loop_
_entity.id
_entity.type
_entity.pdbx_description
1 polymer ?
#
loop_
_entity_poly.entity_id
_entity_poly.type
_entity_poly.pdbx_seq_one_letter_code
_entity_poly.pdbx_strand_id
1 'polypeptide(L)'
;VATAMGTSMGTIGALAPIAVGLAQQAGLEPALVAGVLLSGAIFGDNLSIISDTTIASTRTQGAQMKDKFRENLKIALPAALLTLVIFVLIGQNESQVTVNEFNWTGVLPYAAILILAVAGLNVFAVLLLGIVLAALQGALFANYDVAGLGKDIYKGFGSMQEIFLLSMLVGALGEFIKQQGGLDYLSQHISSYAEKLRLAGNKAQQLAIAALVFVSNLCIANNTVAIVVAGEVSKQIATEHQISAKRSASLLDVFACIAQGLVPYGAQA
;
A
#
# COMPACT_ATOMS: atom_id res chain seq x y z
N VAL A 1 -9.74 2.31 -6.06
CA VAL A 1 -8.83 3.47 -6.11
C VAL A 1 -7.40 2.97 -6.22
N ALA A 2 -6.85 2.23 -5.25
CA ALA A 2 -5.46 1.78 -5.26
C ALA A 2 -5.06 1.02 -6.53
N THR A 3 -5.92 0.15 -7.04
CA THR A 3 -5.69 -0.60 -8.29
C THR A 3 -5.51 0.32 -9.50
N ALA A 4 -6.24 1.43 -9.54
CA ALA A 4 -6.19 2.39 -10.64
C ALA A 4 -5.06 3.41 -10.48
N MET A 5 -4.78 3.85 -9.25
CA MET A 5 -3.69 4.78 -8.94
C MET A 5 -2.31 4.12 -8.96
N GLY A 6 -2.24 2.82 -8.74
CA GLY A 6 -1.00 2.07 -8.67
C GLY A 6 -0.14 2.38 -7.45
N THR A 7 -0.76 2.85 -6.36
CA THR A 7 -0.05 3.14 -5.10
C THR A 7 -0.98 3.04 -3.90
N SER A 8 -0.58 2.27 -2.90
CA SER A 8 -1.26 2.19 -1.61
C SER A 8 -1.15 3.49 -0.83
N MET A 9 0.03 4.10 -0.81
CA MET A 9 0.30 5.38 -0.17
C MET A 9 -0.60 6.50 -0.68
N GLY A 10 -0.65 6.69 -2.01
CA GLY A 10 -1.50 7.69 -2.63
C GLY A 10 -2.99 7.47 -2.34
N THR A 11 -3.40 6.21 -2.27
CA THR A 11 -4.78 5.85 -1.91
C THR A 11 -5.11 6.18 -0.47
N ILE A 12 -4.21 5.87 0.47
CA ILE A 12 -4.37 6.20 1.89
C ILE A 12 -4.44 7.72 2.03
N GLY A 13 -3.49 8.46 1.45
CA GLY A 13 -3.46 9.91 1.50
C GLY A 13 -4.73 10.57 0.95
N ALA A 14 -5.29 10.03 -0.14
CA ALA A 14 -6.52 10.55 -0.73
C ALA A 14 -7.79 10.20 0.05
N LEU A 15 -7.86 9.01 0.64
CA LEU A 15 -9.08 8.51 1.28
C LEU A 15 -9.10 8.66 2.82
N ALA A 16 -7.94 8.83 3.47
CA ALA A 16 -7.89 8.95 4.92
C ALA A 16 -8.73 10.10 5.48
N PRO A 17 -8.73 11.33 4.91
CA PRO A 17 -9.59 12.40 5.40
C PRO A 17 -11.08 12.06 5.32
N ILE A 18 -11.49 11.37 4.24
CA ILE A 18 -12.88 10.90 4.06
C ILE A 18 -13.22 9.84 5.10
N ALA A 19 -12.34 8.86 5.26
CA ALA A 19 -12.52 7.76 6.19
C ALA A 19 -12.61 8.24 7.64
N VAL A 20 -11.74 9.17 8.05
CA VAL A 20 -11.77 9.79 9.39
C VAL A 20 -13.06 10.60 9.60
N GLY A 21 -13.48 11.38 8.61
CA GLY A 21 -14.73 12.15 8.67
C GLY A 21 -15.95 11.23 8.84
N LEU A 22 -16.00 10.13 8.09
CA LEU A 22 -17.06 9.14 8.23
C LEU A 22 -17.02 8.43 9.59
N ALA A 23 -15.83 8.07 10.09
CA ALA A 23 -15.68 7.47 11.40
C ALA A 23 -16.26 8.36 12.52
N GLN A 24 -15.92 9.64 12.49
CA GLN A 24 -16.41 10.60 13.47
C GLN A 24 -17.94 10.78 13.42
N GLN A 25 -18.52 10.87 12.22
CA GLN A 25 -19.97 11.04 12.05
C GLN A 25 -20.76 9.77 12.40
N ALA A 26 -20.21 8.61 12.08
CA ALA A 26 -20.86 7.33 12.31
C ALA A 26 -20.59 6.75 13.72
N GLY A 27 -19.77 7.42 14.54
CA GLY A 27 -19.37 6.90 15.85
C GLY A 27 -18.56 5.61 15.78
N LEU A 28 -17.85 5.38 14.63
CA LEU A 28 -17.04 4.21 14.43
C LEU A 28 -15.67 4.38 15.08
N GLU A 29 -15.11 3.28 15.54
CA GLU A 29 -13.76 3.28 16.09
C GLU A 29 -12.73 3.66 15.00
N PRO A 30 -11.90 4.71 15.21
CA PRO A 30 -10.94 5.16 14.20
C PRO A 30 -9.95 4.08 13.78
N ALA A 31 -9.53 3.21 14.71
CA ALA A 31 -8.63 2.09 14.41
C ALA A 31 -9.26 1.08 13.43
N LEU A 32 -10.56 0.80 13.56
CA LEU A 32 -11.27 -0.07 12.63
C LEU A 32 -11.30 0.53 11.23
N VAL A 33 -11.62 1.82 11.12
CA VAL A 33 -11.71 2.52 9.82
C VAL A 33 -10.33 2.64 9.17
N ALA A 34 -9.28 2.91 9.95
CA ALA A 34 -7.90 2.88 9.47
C ALA A 34 -7.51 1.49 8.96
N GLY A 35 -7.86 0.43 9.68
CA GLY A 35 -7.62 -0.95 9.27
C GLY A 35 -8.32 -1.32 7.96
N VAL A 36 -9.56 -0.89 7.76
CA VAL A 36 -10.31 -1.09 6.50
C VAL A 36 -9.63 -0.36 5.35
N LEU A 37 -9.26 0.90 5.57
CA LEU A 37 -8.59 1.73 4.57
C LEU A 37 -7.24 1.13 4.15
N LEU A 38 -6.41 0.78 5.13
CA LEU A 38 -5.08 0.18 4.91
C LEU A 38 -5.20 -1.15 4.16
N SER A 39 -6.09 -2.04 4.60
CA SER A 39 -6.33 -3.34 3.95
C SER A 39 -6.79 -3.16 2.51
N GLY A 40 -7.72 -2.24 2.25
CA GLY A 40 -8.21 -1.93 0.90
C GLY A 40 -7.14 -1.32 0.00
N ALA A 41 -6.29 -0.45 0.54
CA ALA A 41 -5.19 0.16 -0.19
C ALA A 41 -4.12 -0.87 -0.58
N ILE A 42 -3.71 -1.74 0.34
CA ILE A 42 -2.74 -2.81 0.10
C ILE A 42 -3.30 -3.84 -0.90
N PHE A 43 -4.56 -4.25 -0.72
CA PHE A 43 -5.23 -5.14 -1.67
C PHE A 43 -5.24 -4.57 -3.09
N GLY A 44 -5.60 -3.29 -3.25
CA GLY A 44 -5.65 -2.64 -4.54
C GLY A 44 -4.27 -2.45 -5.19
N ASP A 45 -3.24 -2.16 -4.40
CA ASP A 45 -1.85 -2.05 -4.85
C ASP A 45 -1.33 -3.40 -5.37
N ASN A 46 -1.56 -4.47 -4.62
CA ASN A 46 -1.18 -5.84 -5.00
C ASN A 46 -1.84 -6.31 -6.30
N LEU A 47 -3.07 -5.87 -6.58
CA LEU A 47 -3.80 -6.15 -7.82
C LEU A 47 -3.66 -5.06 -8.88
N SER A 48 -2.83 -4.06 -8.68
CA SER A 48 -2.57 -3.05 -9.72
C SER A 48 -1.63 -3.61 -10.80
N ILE A 49 -1.91 -3.28 -12.05
CA ILE A 49 -1.03 -3.59 -13.19
C ILE A 49 0.09 -2.54 -13.31
N ILE A 50 -0.15 -1.35 -12.79
CA ILE A 50 0.72 -0.18 -12.95
C ILE A 50 1.46 0.22 -11.68
N SER A 51 1.32 -0.54 -10.58
CA SER A 51 2.01 -0.21 -9.32
C SER A 51 3.52 -0.38 -9.41
N ASP A 52 4.24 0.41 -8.63
CA ASP A 52 5.69 0.35 -8.54
C ASP A 52 6.17 -1.05 -8.13
N THR A 53 5.45 -1.70 -7.21
CA THR A 53 5.73 -3.07 -6.78
C THR A 53 5.51 -4.09 -7.90
N THR A 54 4.46 -3.90 -8.72
CA THR A 54 4.22 -4.74 -9.91
C THR A 54 5.32 -4.56 -10.94
N ILE A 55 5.73 -3.33 -11.21
CA ILE A 55 6.80 -3.03 -12.16
C ILE A 55 8.12 -3.61 -11.66
N ALA A 56 8.46 -3.40 -10.39
CA ALA A 56 9.70 -3.91 -9.79
C ALA A 56 9.73 -5.45 -9.80
N SER A 57 8.68 -6.12 -9.32
CA SER A 57 8.64 -7.58 -9.25
C SER A 57 8.63 -8.25 -10.62
N THR A 58 7.92 -7.70 -11.59
CA THR A 58 7.88 -8.27 -12.94
C THR A 58 9.17 -8.05 -13.71
N ARG A 59 9.78 -6.86 -13.59
CA ARG A 59 11.06 -6.57 -14.26
C ARG A 59 12.21 -7.39 -13.69
N THR A 60 12.33 -7.50 -12.39
CA THR A 60 13.39 -8.30 -11.75
C THR A 60 13.29 -9.77 -12.11
N GLN A 61 12.07 -10.32 -12.21
CA GLN A 61 11.86 -11.73 -12.53
C GLN A 61 11.74 -12.04 -14.03
N GLY A 62 11.59 -11.03 -14.89
CA GLY A 62 11.32 -11.24 -16.31
C GLY A 62 9.91 -11.77 -16.58
N ALA A 63 8.94 -11.44 -15.74
CA ALA A 63 7.54 -11.85 -15.87
C ALA A 63 6.71 -10.79 -16.60
N GLN A 64 5.58 -11.21 -17.19
CA GLN A 64 4.60 -10.28 -17.72
C GLN A 64 3.65 -9.79 -16.62
N MET A 65 3.28 -8.50 -16.63
CA MET A 65 2.39 -7.90 -15.64
C MET A 65 1.02 -8.59 -15.57
N LYS A 66 0.45 -8.99 -16.73
CA LYS A 66 -0.81 -9.74 -16.80
C LYS A 66 -0.74 -11.10 -16.09
N ASP A 67 0.38 -11.79 -16.23
CA ASP A 67 0.54 -13.12 -15.63
C ASP A 67 0.72 -13.02 -14.11
N LYS A 68 1.48 -12.02 -13.64
CA LYS A 68 1.59 -11.69 -12.22
C LYS A 68 0.23 -11.31 -11.65
N PHE A 69 -0.54 -10.45 -12.31
CA PHE A 69 -1.89 -10.08 -11.88
C PHE A 69 -2.78 -11.30 -11.66
N ARG A 70 -2.79 -12.25 -12.62
CA ARG A 70 -3.59 -13.48 -12.52
C ARG A 70 -3.14 -14.37 -11.35
N GLU A 71 -1.84 -14.43 -11.05
CA GLU A 71 -1.35 -15.18 -9.89
C GLU A 71 -1.73 -14.49 -8.57
N ASN A 72 -1.57 -13.16 -8.49
CA ASN A 72 -1.96 -12.39 -7.30
C ASN A 72 -3.47 -12.46 -7.04
N LEU A 73 -4.30 -12.42 -8.07
CA LEU A 73 -5.75 -12.50 -7.92
C LEU A 73 -6.19 -13.79 -7.21
N LYS A 74 -5.53 -14.92 -7.50
CA LYS A 74 -5.84 -16.20 -6.86
C LYS A 74 -5.56 -16.21 -5.35
N ILE A 75 -4.60 -15.40 -4.90
CA ILE A 75 -4.19 -15.29 -3.50
C ILE A 75 -4.97 -14.16 -2.82
N ALA A 76 -4.99 -12.99 -3.43
CA ALA A 76 -5.54 -11.79 -2.82
C ALA A 76 -7.06 -11.79 -2.74
N LEU A 77 -7.77 -12.35 -3.76
CA LEU A 77 -9.23 -12.35 -3.75
C LEU A 77 -9.84 -13.17 -2.60
N PRO A 78 -9.43 -14.41 -2.33
CA PRO A 78 -9.92 -15.16 -1.16
C PRO A 78 -9.60 -14.44 0.16
N ALA A 79 -8.40 -13.88 0.29
CA ALA A 79 -8.01 -13.12 1.48
C ALA A 79 -8.90 -11.87 1.67
N ALA A 80 -9.17 -11.12 0.59
CA ALA A 80 -10.04 -9.95 0.65
C ALA A 80 -11.48 -10.29 1.02
N LEU A 81 -12.02 -11.38 0.48
CA LEU A 81 -13.36 -11.85 0.84
C LEU A 81 -13.44 -12.23 2.33
N LEU A 82 -12.42 -12.94 2.84
CA LEU A 82 -12.34 -13.26 4.26
C LEU A 82 -12.24 -11.99 5.12
N THR A 83 -11.39 -11.07 4.74
CA THR A 83 -11.21 -9.78 5.43
C THR A 83 -12.52 -8.97 5.44
N LEU A 84 -13.24 -8.93 4.31
CA LEU A 84 -14.54 -8.27 4.22
C LEU A 84 -15.55 -8.88 5.19
N VAL A 85 -15.62 -10.22 5.26
CA VAL A 85 -16.50 -10.91 6.21
C VAL A 85 -16.13 -10.56 7.65
N ILE A 86 -14.84 -10.56 7.99
CA ILE A 86 -14.35 -10.18 9.33
C ILE A 86 -14.76 -8.75 9.67
N PHE A 87 -14.56 -7.79 8.77
CA PHE A 87 -14.94 -6.39 9.01
C PHE A 87 -16.46 -6.22 9.15
N VAL A 88 -17.25 -6.95 8.36
CA VAL A 88 -18.72 -6.93 8.50
C VAL A 88 -19.14 -7.47 9.87
N LEU A 89 -18.52 -8.56 10.34
CA LEU A 89 -18.85 -9.15 11.65
C LEU A 89 -18.44 -8.23 12.82
N ILE A 90 -17.28 -7.59 12.73
CA ILE A 90 -16.79 -6.66 13.77
C ILE A 90 -17.59 -5.35 13.76
N GLY A 91 -17.97 -4.88 12.56
CA GLY A 91 -18.67 -3.61 12.38
C GLY A 91 -20.17 -3.66 12.69
N GLN A 92 -20.73 -4.79 13.10
CA GLN A 92 -22.16 -4.94 13.44
C GLN A 92 -22.57 -4.31 14.79
N ASN A 93 -21.70 -3.56 15.45
CA ASN A 93 -22.07 -2.82 16.64
C ASN A 93 -23.10 -1.73 16.25
N GLU A 94 -24.22 -1.71 16.96
CA GLU A 94 -25.38 -0.83 16.75
C GLU A 94 -25.04 0.66 17.06
N SER A 95 -24.20 1.26 16.26
CA SER A 95 -24.05 2.70 16.26
C SER A 95 -25.26 3.28 15.52
N GLN A 96 -26.20 3.87 16.23
CA GLN A 96 -27.25 4.67 15.61
C GLN A 96 -26.58 5.90 14.98
N VAL A 97 -26.32 5.81 13.68
CA VAL A 97 -25.81 6.93 12.90
C VAL A 97 -26.94 7.96 12.83
N THR A 98 -26.86 9.00 13.67
CA THR A 98 -27.70 10.19 13.51
C THR A 98 -27.18 10.94 12.29
N VAL A 99 -27.78 10.69 11.14
CA VAL A 99 -27.47 11.43 9.91
C VAL A 99 -27.97 12.85 10.10
N ASN A 100 -27.09 13.76 10.49
CA ASN A 100 -27.34 15.20 10.38
C ASN A 100 -27.52 15.55 8.89
N GLU A 101 -28.15 16.70 8.61
CA GLU A 101 -28.44 17.13 7.25
C GLU A 101 -27.26 16.90 6.31
N PHE A 102 -27.48 16.06 5.29
CA PHE A 102 -26.42 15.63 4.38
C PHE A 102 -26.09 16.77 3.39
N ASN A 103 -24.92 17.35 3.55
CA ASN A 103 -24.47 18.41 2.64
C ASN A 103 -23.84 17.82 1.36
N TRP A 104 -24.63 17.65 0.31
CA TRP A 104 -24.20 17.12 -0.97
C TRP A 104 -23.05 17.92 -1.59
N THR A 105 -23.00 19.24 -1.37
CA THR A 105 -21.94 20.07 -1.95
C THR A 105 -20.58 19.74 -1.35
N GLY A 106 -20.52 19.37 -0.06
CA GLY A 106 -19.30 18.94 0.62
C GLY A 106 -18.69 17.64 0.08
N VAL A 107 -19.51 16.79 -0.57
CA VAL A 107 -19.06 15.50 -1.12
C VAL A 107 -18.44 15.65 -2.52
N LEU A 108 -18.77 16.72 -3.26
CA LEU A 108 -18.33 16.90 -4.65
C LEU A 108 -16.80 16.80 -4.86
N PRO A 109 -15.92 17.48 -4.08
CA PRO A 109 -14.48 17.37 -4.25
C PRO A 109 -13.98 15.93 -4.07
N TYR A 110 -14.52 15.22 -3.08
CA TYR A 110 -14.14 13.84 -2.81
C TYR A 110 -14.61 12.86 -3.88
N ALA A 111 -15.83 13.02 -4.37
CA ALA A 111 -16.34 12.26 -5.50
C ALA A 111 -15.49 12.49 -6.77
N ALA A 112 -15.11 13.73 -7.03
CA ALA A 112 -14.24 14.07 -8.15
C ALA A 112 -12.85 13.40 -8.01
N ILE A 113 -12.20 13.48 -6.84
CA ILE A 113 -10.94 12.78 -6.56
C ILE A 113 -11.09 11.29 -6.84
N LEU A 114 -12.15 10.66 -6.34
CA LEU A 114 -12.40 9.23 -6.51
C LEU A 114 -12.56 8.86 -7.99
N ILE A 115 -13.37 9.61 -8.74
CA ILE A 115 -13.61 9.37 -10.17
C ILE A 115 -12.32 9.54 -10.97
N LEU A 116 -11.56 10.61 -10.74
CA LEU A 116 -10.31 10.89 -11.43
C LEU A 116 -9.23 9.87 -11.11
N ALA A 117 -9.17 9.40 -9.85
CA ALA A 117 -8.26 8.34 -9.43
C ALA A 117 -8.59 7.00 -10.10
N VAL A 118 -9.89 6.64 -10.17
CA VAL A 118 -10.34 5.42 -10.87
C VAL A 118 -10.12 5.52 -12.38
N ALA A 119 -10.18 6.72 -12.96
CA ALA A 119 -9.84 6.98 -14.36
C ALA A 119 -8.33 6.82 -14.67
N GLY A 120 -7.48 6.59 -13.64
CA GLY A 120 -6.05 6.33 -13.82
C GLY A 120 -5.19 7.58 -14.04
N LEU A 121 -5.69 8.75 -13.66
CA LEU A 121 -4.91 10.00 -13.72
C LEU A 121 -3.78 9.99 -12.69
N ASN A 122 -2.74 10.77 -12.96
CA ASN A 122 -1.60 10.90 -12.06
C ASN A 122 -2.04 11.37 -10.66
N VAL A 123 -1.56 10.68 -9.61
CA VAL A 123 -1.93 10.91 -8.20
C VAL A 123 -1.75 12.37 -7.80
N PHE A 124 -0.60 12.98 -8.14
CA PHE A 124 -0.33 14.38 -7.81
C PHE A 124 -1.31 15.34 -8.47
N ALA A 125 -1.68 15.08 -9.72
CA ALA A 125 -2.67 15.87 -10.43
C ALA A 125 -4.07 15.72 -9.81
N VAL A 126 -4.45 14.52 -9.41
CA VAL A 126 -5.73 14.23 -8.75
C VAL A 126 -5.83 14.95 -7.41
N LEU A 127 -4.78 14.88 -6.58
CA LEU A 127 -4.73 15.54 -5.28
C LEU A 127 -4.72 17.09 -5.43
N LEU A 128 -3.96 17.62 -6.37
CA LEU A 128 -3.94 19.05 -6.65
C LEU A 128 -5.32 19.57 -7.11
N LEU A 129 -5.97 18.86 -8.03
CA LEU A 129 -7.33 19.18 -8.46
C LEU A 129 -8.31 19.09 -7.28
N GLY A 130 -8.15 18.10 -6.39
CA GLY A 130 -8.96 17.98 -5.18
C GLY A 130 -8.82 19.19 -4.26
N ILE A 131 -7.60 19.68 -4.04
CA ILE A 131 -7.35 20.91 -3.25
C ILE A 131 -8.03 22.12 -3.91
N VAL A 132 -7.89 22.27 -5.22
CA VAL A 132 -8.51 23.38 -5.96
C VAL A 132 -10.04 23.31 -5.88
N LEU A 133 -10.63 22.13 -6.08
CA LEU A 133 -12.09 21.95 -5.99
C LEU A 133 -12.61 22.21 -4.57
N ALA A 134 -11.91 21.74 -3.53
CA ALA A 134 -12.27 22.00 -2.15
C ALA A 134 -12.19 23.49 -1.80
N ALA A 135 -11.13 24.19 -2.26
CA ALA A 135 -10.97 25.62 -2.07
C ALA A 135 -12.08 26.42 -2.78
N LEU A 136 -12.41 26.08 -4.03
CA LEU A 136 -13.50 26.70 -4.78
C LEU A 136 -14.85 26.49 -4.11
N GLN A 137 -15.13 25.27 -3.68
CA GLN A 137 -16.35 24.94 -2.96
C GLN A 137 -16.45 25.71 -1.64
N GLY A 138 -15.36 25.76 -0.84
CA GLY A 138 -15.30 26.53 0.39
C GLY A 138 -15.56 28.02 0.17
N ALA A 139 -14.97 28.60 -0.88
CA ALA A 139 -15.15 29.99 -1.26
C ALA A 139 -16.60 30.29 -1.70
N LEU A 140 -17.24 29.39 -2.45
CA LEU A 140 -18.58 29.59 -2.99
C LEU A 140 -19.71 29.34 -1.97
N PHE A 141 -19.54 28.40 -1.07
CA PHE A 141 -20.62 27.91 -0.19
C PHE A 141 -20.37 28.11 1.31
N ALA A 142 -19.12 28.40 1.74
CA ALA A 142 -18.75 28.48 3.15
C ALA A 142 -18.03 29.80 3.53
N ASN A 143 -18.01 30.81 2.66
CA ASN A 143 -17.27 32.07 2.86
C ASN A 143 -15.77 31.85 3.23
N TYR A 144 -15.18 30.80 2.69
CA TYR A 144 -13.80 30.44 2.93
C TYR A 144 -12.86 31.37 2.17
N ASP A 145 -11.95 32.02 2.86
CA ASP A 145 -11.05 32.99 2.29
C ASP A 145 -9.68 32.40 1.91
N VAL A 146 -8.91 33.14 1.12
CA VAL A 146 -7.57 32.75 0.68
C VAL A 146 -6.60 32.63 1.85
N ALA A 147 -6.77 33.44 2.90
CA ALA A 147 -5.95 33.35 4.10
C ALA A 147 -6.23 32.07 4.89
N GLY A 148 -7.49 31.63 4.95
CA GLY A 148 -7.90 30.33 5.49
C GLY A 148 -7.25 29.16 4.71
N LEU A 149 -7.31 29.20 3.39
CA LEU A 149 -6.67 28.21 2.53
C LEU A 149 -5.17 28.10 2.82
N GLY A 150 -4.46 29.24 2.91
CA GLY A 150 -3.04 29.26 3.23
C GLY A 150 -2.73 28.65 4.59
N LYS A 151 -3.55 28.92 5.61
CA LYS A 151 -3.42 28.32 6.95
C LYS A 151 -3.63 26.81 6.93
N ASP A 152 -4.65 26.33 6.22
CA ASP A 152 -4.96 24.91 6.15
C ASP A 152 -3.90 24.13 5.35
N ILE A 153 -3.38 24.71 4.27
CA ILE A 153 -2.23 24.14 3.56
C ILE A 153 -1.02 24.04 4.48
N TYR A 154 -0.68 25.10 5.21
CA TYR A 154 0.42 25.10 6.16
C TYR A 154 0.24 24.06 7.28
N LYS A 155 -0.97 23.97 7.83
CA LYS A 155 -1.33 22.95 8.83
C LYS A 155 -1.22 21.54 8.26
N GLY A 156 -1.65 21.32 7.02
CA GLY A 156 -1.53 20.05 6.31
C GLY A 156 -0.08 19.61 6.14
N PHE A 157 0.80 20.52 5.73
CA PHE A 157 2.25 20.24 5.67
C PHE A 157 2.82 19.92 7.06
N GLY A 158 2.45 20.68 8.09
CA GLY A 158 2.88 20.45 9.45
C GLY A 158 2.48 19.06 9.98
N SER A 159 1.28 18.61 9.68
CA SER A 159 0.82 17.28 10.09
C SER A 159 1.55 16.12 9.40
N MET A 160 2.11 16.36 8.21
CA MET A 160 2.87 15.36 7.46
C MET A 160 4.38 15.38 7.74
N GLN A 161 4.87 16.36 8.48
CA GLN A 161 6.30 16.56 8.70
C GLN A 161 6.98 15.39 9.42
N GLU A 162 6.34 14.83 10.44
CA GLU A 162 6.89 13.70 11.19
C GLU A 162 7.00 12.46 10.31
N ILE A 163 5.95 12.16 9.53
CA ILE A 163 5.91 11.02 8.61
C ILE A 163 6.98 11.18 7.53
N PHE A 164 7.15 12.39 6.98
CA PHE A 164 8.18 12.70 6.00
C PHE A 164 9.59 12.47 6.56
N LEU A 165 9.89 13.00 7.75
CA LEU A 165 11.19 12.83 8.40
C LEU A 165 11.45 11.36 8.75
N LEU A 166 10.45 10.66 9.29
CA LEU A 166 10.56 9.23 9.60
C LEU A 166 10.86 8.42 8.34
N SER A 167 10.11 8.63 7.26
CA SER A 167 10.29 7.94 5.99
C SER A 167 11.69 8.18 5.41
N MET A 168 12.20 9.41 5.51
CA MET A 168 13.52 9.78 5.05
C MET A 168 14.62 9.08 5.86
N LEU A 169 14.50 9.05 7.20
CA LEU A 169 15.46 8.40 8.09
C LEU A 169 15.46 6.86 7.90
N VAL A 170 14.28 6.25 7.80
CA VAL A 170 14.13 4.81 7.54
C VAL A 170 14.71 4.44 6.18
N GLY A 171 14.46 5.27 5.14
CA GLY A 171 15.05 5.07 3.82
C GLY A 171 16.59 5.14 3.85
N ALA A 172 17.14 6.12 4.57
CA ALA A 172 18.59 6.24 4.75
C ALA A 172 19.20 5.05 5.50
N LEU A 173 18.52 4.56 6.56
CA LEU A 173 18.95 3.38 7.31
C LEU A 173 18.92 2.13 6.42
N GLY A 174 17.86 1.96 5.62
CA GLY A 174 17.74 0.84 4.67
C GLY A 174 18.88 0.82 3.65
N GLU A 175 19.21 1.98 3.07
CA GLU A 175 20.33 2.10 2.12
C GLU A 175 21.67 1.84 2.81
N PHE A 176 21.85 2.31 4.06
CA PHE A 176 23.04 2.01 4.85
C PHE A 176 23.22 0.51 5.12
N ILE A 177 22.16 -0.19 5.52
CA ILE A 177 22.17 -1.65 5.73
C ILE A 177 22.56 -2.38 4.43
N LYS A 178 22.03 -1.94 3.30
CA LYS A 178 22.34 -2.48 1.98
C LYS A 178 23.82 -2.29 1.64
N GLN A 179 24.36 -1.08 1.77
CA GLN A 179 25.76 -0.78 1.47
C GLN A 179 26.75 -1.54 2.36
N GLN A 180 26.37 -1.88 3.59
CA GLN A 180 27.18 -2.68 4.51
C GLN A 180 27.08 -4.19 4.26
N GLY A 181 26.42 -4.62 3.18
CA GLY A 181 26.24 -6.05 2.86
C GLY A 181 25.25 -6.78 3.76
N GLY A 182 24.47 -6.06 4.57
CA GLY A 182 23.48 -6.66 5.47
C GLY A 182 22.40 -7.46 4.73
N LEU A 183 22.01 -7.01 3.54
CA LEU A 183 21.03 -7.71 2.71
C LEU A 183 21.61 -8.96 2.05
N ASP A 184 22.87 -8.93 1.66
CA ASP A 184 23.56 -10.11 1.13
C ASP A 184 23.73 -11.19 2.21
N TYR A 185 24.04 -10.76 3.43
CA TYR A 185 24.11 -11.64 4.59
C TYR A 185 22.75 -12.31 4.88
N LEU A 186 21.67 -11.55 4.92
CA LEU A 186 20.32 -12.06 5.10
C LEU A 186 19.93 -13.04 3.99
N SER A 187 20.23 -12.68 2.75
CA SER A 187 19.94 -13.47 1.57
C SER A 187 20.62 -14.86 1.64
N GLN A 188 21.91 -14.90 1.94
CA GLN A 188 22.66 -16.14 2.08
C GLN A 188 22.13 -17.03 3.21
N HIS A 189 21.78 -16.43 4.37
CA HIS A 189 21.25 -17.17 5.51
C HIS A 189 19.86 -17.75 5.22
N ILE A 190 18.96 -16.96 4.63
CA ILE A 190 17.61 -17.39 4.27
C ILE A 190 17.67 -18.54 3.25
N SER A 191 18.50 -18.42 2.23
CA SER A 191 18.69 -19.48 1.22
C SER A 191 19.23 -20.76 1.85
N SER A 192 20.23 -20.65 2.72
CA SER A 192 20.81 -21.80 3.45
C SER A 192 19.80 -22.49 4.38
N TYR A 193 18.91 -21.74 5.03
CA TYR A 193 17.83 -22.33 5.82
C TYR A 193 16.76 -23.00 4.96
N ALA A 194 16.42 -22.42 3.81
CA ALA A 194 15.45 -23.00 2.88
C ALA A 194 15.88 -24.36 2.34
N GLU A 195 17.17 -24.53 2.05
CA GLU A 195 17.73 -25.81 1.62
C GLU A 195 17.61 -26.92 2.69
N LYS A 196 17.64 -26.53 3.98
CA LYS A 196 17.47 -27.45 5.10
C LYS A 196 16.02 -27.86 5.33
N LEU A 197 15.06 -27.08 4.85
CA LEU A 197 13.64 -27.37 4.93
C LEU A 197 13.27 -28.43 3.89
N ARG A 198 13.09 -29.68 4.33
CA ARG A 198 12.69 -30.81 3.47
C ARG A 198 11.20 -30.75 3.10
N LEU A 199 10.75 -29.66 2.47
CA LEU A 199 9.40 -29.53 1.98
C LEU A 199 9.25 -30.20 0.60
N ALA A 200 8.09 -30.79 0.34
CA ALA A 200 7.83 -31.44 -0.94
C ALA A 200 7.81 -30.46 -2.10
N GLY A 201 8.49 -30.80 -3.18
CA GLY A 201 8.62 -29.98 -4.39
C GLY A 201 9.31 -28.64 -4.13
N ASN A 202 8.97 -27.61 -4.87
CA ASN A 202 9.60 -26.27 -4.81
C ASN A 202 9.02 -25.37 -3.69
N LYS A 203 8.34 -25.93 -2.67
CA LYS A 203 7.69 -25.15 -1.61
C LYS A 203 8.71 -24.48 -0.68
N ALA A 204 9.82 -25.16 -0.39
CA ALA A 204 10.89 -24.60 0.44
C ALA A 204 11.49 -23.35 -0.21
N GLN A 205 11.77 -23.42 -1.50
CA GLN A 205 12.34 -22.33 -2.29
C GLN A 205 11.35 -21.17 -2.50
N GLN A 206 10.07 -21.47 -2.67
CA GLN A 206 9.04 -20.44 -2.69
C GLN A 206 8.94 -19.73 -1.33
N LEU A 207 9.05 -20.48 -0.22
CA LEU A 207 9.10 -19.89 1.11
C LEU A 207 10.36 -19.05 1.32
N ALA A 208 11.50 -19.48 0.76
CA ALA A 208 12.74 -18.69 0.80
C ALA A 208 12.59 -17.34 0.08
N ILE A 209 12.03 -17.32 -1.12
CA ILE A 209 11.75 -16.10 -1.87
C ILE A 209 10.82 -15.18 -1.04
N ALA A 210 9.76 -15.75 -0.49
CA ALA A 210 8.81 -15.03 0.34
C ALA A 210 9.46 -14.45 1.60
N ALA A 211 10.23 -15.26 2.34
CA ALA A 211 10.93 -14.84 3.54
C ALA A 211 12.00 -13.79 3.25
N LEU A 212 12.72 -13.93 2.15
CA LEU A 212 13.76 -12.98 1.75
C LEU A 212 13.18 -11.58 1.55
N VAL A 213 12.14 -11.44 0.73
CA VAL A 213 11.54 -10.12 0.49
C VAL A 213 10.83 -9.59 1.74
N PHE A 214 10.20 -10.46 2.53
CA PHE A 214 9.52 -10.08 3.77
C PHE A 214 10.51 -9.48 4.77
N VAL A 215 11.61 -10.18 5.06
CA VAL A 215 12.66 -9.72 5.99
C VAL A 215 13.36 -8.48 5.45
N SER A 216 13.67 -8.44 4.13
CA SER A 216 14.22 -7.24 3.50
C SER A 216 13.31 -6.03 3.69
N ASN A 217 12.00 -6.21 3.56
CA ASN A 217 11.05 -5.12 3.75
C ASN A 217 10.91 -4.69 5.21
N LEU A 218 10.99 -5.61 6.17
CA LEU A 218 11.08 -5.23 7.59
C LEU A 218 12.30 -4.34 7.87
N CYS A 219 13.43 -4.58 7.19
CA CYS A 219 14.64 -3.78 7.38
C CYS A 219 14.58 -2.42 6.66
N ILE A 220 13.94 -2.37 5.47
CA ILE A 220 13.96 -1.20 4.57
C ILE A 220 12.71 -0.33 4.73
N ALA A 221 11.61 -0.92 5.21
CA ALA A 221 10.28 -0.29 5.32
C ALA A 221 9.76 0.33 4.00
N ASN A 222 10.21 -0.22 2.86
CA ASN A 222 9.79 0.19 1.52
C ASN A 222 9.68 -1.04 0.64
N ASN A 223 8.45 -1.39 0.26
CA ASN A 223 8.13 -2.60 -0.50
C ASN A 223 8.82 -2.63 -1.88
N THR A 224 8.84 -1.52 -2.62
CA THR A 224 9.46 -1.45 -3.95
C THR A 224 10.96 -1.67 -3.87
N VAL A 225 11.63 -1.02 -2.93
CA VAL A 225 13.09 -1.18 -2.73
C VAL A 225 13.40 -2.61 -2.27
N ALA A 226 12.62 -3.16 -1.34
CA ALA A 226 12.80 -4.54 -0.88
C ALA A 226 12.65 -5.57 -2.01
N ILE A 227 11.69 -5.37 -2.92
CA ILE A 227 11.50 -6.20 -4.11
C ILE A 227 12.71 -6.12 -5.05
N VAL A 228 13.23 -4.91 -5.29
CA VAL A 228 14.41 -4.73 -6.16
C VAL A 228 15.63 -5.43 -5.58
N VAL A 229 15.87 -5.26 -4.27
CA VAL A 229 17.03 -5.86 -3.59
C VAL A 229 16.92 -7.39 -3.52
N ALA A 230 15.75 -7.92 -3.14
CA ALA A 230 15.53 -9.37 -3.10
C ALA A 230 15.42 -10.01 -4.49
N GLY A 231 15.18 -9.18 -5.52
CA GLY A 231 14.77 -9.62 -6.85
C GLY A 231 15.81 -10.49 -7.55
N GLU A 232 17.09 -10.12 -7.49
CA GLU A 232 18.16 -10.84 -8.17
C GLU A 232 18.38 -12.25 -7.58
N VAL A 233 18.46 -12.34 -6.25
CA VAL A 233 18.61 -13.62 -5.55
C VAL A 233 17.36 -14.48 -5.74
N SER A 234 16.18 -13.90 -5.67
CA SER A 234 14.92 -14.60 -5.93
C SER A 234 14.84 -15.16 -7.35
N LYS A 235 15.36 -14.42 -8.34
CA LYS A 235 15.45 -14.88 -9.72
C LYS A 235 16.39 -16.06 -9.86
N GLN A 236 17.53 -16.03 -9.19
CA GLN A 236 18.48 -17.14 -9.17
C GLN A 236 17.83 -18.39 -8.57
N ILE A 237 17.24 -18.29 -7.37
CA ILE A 237 16.50 -19.39 -6.72
C ILE A 237 15.40 -19.93 -7.65
N ALA A 238 14.63 -19.05 -8.28
CA ALA A 238 13.54 -19.44 -9.15
C ALA A 238 14.04 -20.20 -10.39
N THR A 239 15.15 -19.76 -10.97
CA THR A 239 15.76 -20.39 -12.14
C THR A 239 16.33 -21.76 -11.81
N GLU A 240 17.11 -21.89 -10.73
CA GLU A 240 17.72 -23.13 -10.29
C GLU A 240 16.70 -24.22 -9.97
N HIS A 241 15.58 -23.81 -9.38
CA HIS A 241 14.52 -24.74 -8.94
C HIS A 241 13.28 -24.76 -9.83
N GLN A 242 13.37 -24.23 -11.05
CA GLN A 242 12.31 -24.25 -12.08
C GLN A 242 10.96 -23.64 -11.58
N ILE A 243 11.02 -22.63 -10.74
CA ILE A 243 9.86 -21.83 -10.34
C ILE A 243 9.56 -20.84 -11.46
N SER A 244 8.31 -20.79 -11.92
CA SER A 244 7.96 -19.87 -13.00
C SER A 244 8.14 -18.40 -12.59
N ALA A 245 8.62 -17.56 -13.53
CA ALA A 245 8.86 -16.14 -13.31
C ALA A 245 7.64 -15.39 -12.75
N LYS A 246 6.43 -15.73 -13.23
CA LYS A 246 5.17 -15.16 -12.72
C LYS A 246 4.90 -15.50 -11.26
N ARG A 247 5.27 -16.73 -10.84
CA ARG A 247 5.10 -17.16 -9.45
C ARG A 247 6.11 -16.49 -8.54
N SER A 248 7.37 -16.39 -8.95
CA SER A 248 8.40 -15.65 -8.20
C SER A 248 8.04 -14.16 -8.07
N ALA A 249 7.62 -13.51 -9.15
CA ALA A 249 7.15 -12.13 -9.14
C ALA A 249 5.94 -11.93 -8.20
N SER A 250 5.00 -12.86 -8.21
CA SER A 250 3.84 -12.85 -7.31
C SER A 250 4.25 -12.96 -5.83
N LEU A 251 5.18 -13.87 -5.51
CA LEU A 251 5.69 -14.04 -4.14
C LEU A 251 6.40 -12.77 -3.64
N LEU A 252 7.26 -12.20 -4.47
CA LEU A 252 7.94 -10.94 -4.13
C LEU A 252 6.95 -9.82 -3.81
N ASP A 253 5.96 -9.63 -4.65
CA ASP A 253 4.98 -8.56 -4.49
C ASP A 253 4.05 -8.79 -3.28
N VAL A 254 3.46 -9.99 -3.17
CA VAL A 254 2.52 -10.30 -2.08
C VAL A 254 3.19 -10.20 -0.72
N PHE A 255 4.39 -10.78 -0.56
CA PHE A 255 5.06 -10.79 0.74
C PHE A 255 5.72 -9.45 1.09
N ALA A 256 6.11 -8.65 0.11
CA ALA A 256 6.49 -7.26 0.35
C ALA A 256 5.29 -6.45 0.86
N CYS A 257 4.12 -6.58 0.21
CA CYS A 257 2.91 -5.89 0.66
C CYS A 257 2.44 -6.34 2.05
N ILE A 258 2.54 -7.63 2.37
CA ILE A 258 2.21 -8.16 3.71
C ILE A 258 3.16 -7.54 4.76
N ALA A 259 4.46 -7.58 4.52
CA ALA A 259 5.44 -6.98 5.42
C ALA A 259 5.16 -5.48 5.64
N GLN A 260 4.90 -4.75 4.57
CA GLN A 260 4.61 -3.33 4.62
C GLN A 260 3.34 -3.00 5.44
N GLY A 261 2.31 -3.85 5.37
CA GLY A 261 1.10 -3.68 6.16
C GLY A 261 1.25 -4.02 7.65
N LEU A 262 2.32 -4.74 8.02
CA LEU A 262 2.62 -5.11 9.40
C LEU A 262 3.61 -4.15 10.07
N VAL A 263 4.35 -3.38 9.29
CA VAL A 263 5.41 -2.50 9.79
C VAL A 263 4.82 -1.17 10.29
N PRO A 264 4.86 -0.89 11.61
CA PRO A 264 4.26 0.34 12.16
C PRO A 264 5.10 1.60 11.89
N TYR A 265 6.28 1.45 11.34
CA TYR A 265 7.19 2.52 10.92
C TYR A 265 7.28 2.64 9.40
N GLY A 266 6.45 1.92 8.66
CA GLY A 266 6.33 2.03 7.21
C GLY A 266 5.56 3.27 6.81
N ALA A 267 5.81 3.76 5.60
CA ALA A 267 5.16 4.96 5.08
C ALA A 267 3.63 4.84 4.90
N GLN A 268 3.05 3.67 5.15
CA GLN A 268 1.61 3.37 5.04
C GLN A 268 0.91 3.32 6.41
N ALA A 269 1.65 3.27 7.50
CA ALA A 269 1.14 3.32 8.87
C ALA A 269 1.10 4.77 9.38
#